data_42f950c93186d0732794ed58d1a53c8f
#
_entry.id   42f950c93186d0732794ed58d1a53c8f
#
_cell.length_a   1.000
_cell.length_b   1.000
_cell.length_c   1.000
_cell.angle_alpha   90.00
_cell.angle_beta   90.00
_cell.angle_gamma   90.00
#
_symmetry.space_group_name_H-M   'P 1'
#
loop_
_entity.id
_entity.type
_entity.pdbx_description
1 polymer ?
#
loop_
_entity_poly.entity_id
_entity_poly.type
_entity_poly.pdbx_seq_one_letter_code
_entity_poly.pdbx_strand_id
1 'polypeptide(L)'
;TGVQTCALPICGWREKRKDGFILRRLPSILANWLISKVTGVKLKDYGCTLKAYNSFYLDHVNLYGEMHRFIPAYAKYAGAKITEVSVNHRARTKGVSKYGIERTFKVLLDLITVKFLGDYATKPIYFFGKLSFMLMLTSIAIAGFVLYQKFVWEPAVFVHRNPLFNLSLFILTL
;
A
#
# COMPACT_ATOMS: atom_id res chain seq x y z
N THR A 1 -29.84 -11.38 25.50
CA THR A 1 -28.73 -10.56 24.98
C THR A 1 -27.47 -11.40 25.00
N GLY A 2 -27.30 -12.28 23.97
CA GLY A 2 -26.08 -13.06 23.80
C GLY A 2 -24.93 -12.14 23.46
N VAL A 3 -23.98 -11.98 24.35
CA VAL A 3 -22.65 -11.48 24.02
C VAL A 3 -22.04 -12.55 23.10
N GLN A 4 -22.13 -12.34 21.81
CA GLN A 4 -21.32 -13.07 20.87
C GLN A 4 -19.87 -12.78 21.24
N THR A 5 -19.20 -13.75 21.83
CA THR A 5 -17.75 -13.77 21.93
C THR A 5 -17.22 -13.80 20.51
N CYS A 6 -17.01 -12.60 19.93
CA CYS A 6 -16.37 -12.46 18.64
C CYS A 6 -14.99 -13.07 18.76
N ALA A 7 -14.82 -14.30 18.25
CA ALA A 7 -13.50 -14.90 18.17
C ALA A 7 -12.59 -13.93 17.43
N LEU A 8 -11.57 -13.42 18.13
CA LEU A 8 -10.62 -12.47 17.55
C LEU A 8 -9.91 -13.13 16.37
N PRO A 9 -9.74 -12.44 15.24
CA PRO A 9 -8.86 -12.90 14.19
C PRO A 9 -7.46 -13.18 14.73
N ILE A 10 -6.98 -14.41 14.55
CA ILE A 10 -5.68 -14.88 15.03
C ILE A 10 -4.76 -15.06 13.84
N CYS A 11 -3.60 -14.39 13.88
CA CYS A 11 -2.54 -14.52 12.88
C CYS A 11 -1.34 -15.24 13.48
N GLY A 12 -0.84 -16.26 12.79
CA GLY A 12 0.38 -16.94 13.21
C GLY A 12 1.62 -16.07 12.97
N TRP A 13 2.54 -16.04 13.91
CA TRP A 13 3.84 -15.41 13.79
C TRP A 13 4.96 -16.43 13.93
N ARG A 14 5.81 -16.53 12.89
CA ARG A 14 6.96 -17.45 12.87
C ARG A 14 8.16 -16.83 13.58
N GLU A 15 8.26 -17.01 14.88
CA GLU A 15 9.29 -16.40 15.71
C GLU A 15 10.70 -16.87 15.32
N LYS A 16 10.89 -18.20 15.19
CA LYS A 16 12.19 -18.81 14.87
C LYS A 16 12.28 -19.22 13.40
N ARG A 17 12.40 -18.23 12.48
CA ARG A 17 12.56 -18.51 11.05
C ARG A 17 13.95 -19.01 10.74
N LYS A 18 14.02 -20.17 10.09
CA LYS A 18 15.28 -20.79 9.61
C LYS A 18 15.63 -20.42 8.16
N ASP A 19 15.10 -19.30 7.67
CA ASP A 19 15.35 -18.82 6.31
C ASP A 19 16.64 -17.98 6.23
N GLY A 20 17.28 -17.96 5.04
CA GLY A 20 18.45 -17.11 4.78
C GLY A 20 18.19 -15.63 5.04
N PHE A 21 19.11 -14.97 5.75
CA PHE A 21 18.89 -13.63 6.30
C PHE A 21 18.72 -12.57 5.21
N ILE A 22 19.66 -12.47 4.26
CA ILE A 22 19.73 -11.37 3.29
C ILE A 22 18.66 -11.51 2.20
N LEU A 23 18.52 -12.71 1.61
CA LEU A 23 17.66 -12.90 0.43
C LEU A 23 16.17 -13.07 0.76
N ARG A 24 15.82 -13.47 1.98
CA ARG A 24 14.42 -13.78 2.33
C ARG A 24 13.91 -13.04 3.57
N ARG A 25 14.75 -12.89 4.60
CA ARG A 25 14.31 -12.31 5.86
C ARG A 25 14.24 -10.78 5.79
N LEU A 26 15.24 -10.14 5.22
CA LEU A 26 15.30 -8.68 5.10
C LEU A 26 14.18 -8.10 4.21
N PRO A 27 13.92 -8.61 2.99
CA PRO A 27 12.78 -8.16 2.19
C PRO A 27 11.43 -8.40 2.88
N SER A 28 11.30 -9.51 3.61
CA SER A 28 10.07 -9.82 4.37
C SER A 28 9.84 -8.84 5.52
N ILE A 29 10.89 -8.43 6.25
CA ILE A 29 10.80 -7.45 7.34
C ILE A 29 10.37 -6.09 6.79
N LEU A 30 11.02 -5.64 5.69
CA LEU A 30 10.68 -4.39 5.01
C LEU A 30 9.22 -4.40 4.52
N ALA A 31 8.79 -5.48 3.87
CA ALA A 31 7.42 -5.63 3.40
C ALA A 31 6.42 -5.62 4.56
N ASN A 32 6.68 -6.36 5.64
CA ASN A 32 5.81 -6.37 6.82
C ASN A 32 5.72 -4.99 7.48
N TRP A 33 6.84 -4.28 7.59
CA TRP A 33 6.87 -2.92 8.13
C TRP A 33 6.04 -1.96 7.26
N LEU A 34 6.23 -2.02 5.93
CA LEU A 34 5.50 -1.18 4.99
C LEU A 34 4.00 -1.47 5.04
N ILE A 35 3.61 -2.75 5.01
CA ILE A 35 2.22 -3.17 5.11
C ILE A 35 1.62 -2.68 6.44
N SER A 36 2.32 -2.87 7.56
CA SER A 36 1.86 -2.42 8.88
C SER A 36 1.65 -0.90 8.92
N LYS A 37 2.57 -0.14 8.33
CA LYS A 37 2.50 1.33 8.28
C LYS A 37 1.33 1.82 7.42
N VAL A 38 1.12 1.19 6.27
CA VAL A 38 0.09 1.58 5.30
C VAL A 38 -1.31 1.17 5.75
N THR A 39 -1.48 -0.06 6.24
CA THR A 39 -2.78 -0.59 6.68
C THR A 39 -3.14 -0.22 8.12
N GLY A 40 -2.16 0.23 8.89
CA GLY A 40 -2.31 0.51 10.31
C GLY A 40 -2.47 -0.75 11.18
N VAL A 41 -2.35 -1.96 10.63
CA VAL A 41 -2.36 -3.23 11.38
C VAL A 41 -0.92 -3.58 11.74
N LYS A 42 -0.61 -3.68 13.02
CA LYS A 42 0.75 -4.02 13.48
C LYS A 42 0.88 -5.54 13.59
N LEU A 43 1.41 -6.20 12.57
CA LEU A 43 1.73 -7.62 12.56
C LEU A 43 3.22 -7.84 12.27
N LYS A 44 3.80 -8.82 12.96
CA LYS A 44 5.20 -9.21 12.76
C LYS A 44 5.39 -10.07 11.50
N ASP A 45 4.37 -10.84 11.10
CA ASP A 45 4.46 -11.76 9.96
C ASP A 45 3.17 -11.86 9.15
N TYR A 46 3.03 -10.99 8.15
CA TYR A 46 1.91 -11.06 7.18
C TYR A 46 2.00 -12.28 6.25
N GLY A 47 3.18 -12.85 6.09
CA GLY A 47 3.44 -13.97 5.18
C GLY A 47 3.12 -15.35 5.78
N CYS A 48 2.73 -15.43 7.06
CA CYS A 48 2.30 -16.69 7.66
C CYS A 48 0.95 -17.12 7.09
N THR A 49 0.85 -18.38 6.66
CA THR A 49 -0.39 -18.96 6.11
C THR A 49 -1.36 -19.41 7.19
N LEU A 50 -0.86 -19.64 8.41
CA LEU A 50 -1.71 -20.04 9.52
C LEU A 50 -2.45 -18.81 10.08
N LYS A 51 -3.72 -18.72 9.76
CA LYS A 51 -4.61 -17.64 10.18
C LYS A 51 -5.99 -18.20 10.42
N ALA A 52 -6.67 -17.71 11.44
CA ALA A 52 -8.05 -18.03 11.76
C ALA A 52 -8.88 -16.75 11.82
N TYR A 53 -10.02 -16.75 11.15
CA TYR A 53 -10.95 -15.62 11.10
C TYR A 53 -12.36 -16.10 11.36
N ASN A 54 -13.16 -15.22 11.95
CA ASN A 54 -14.60 -15.41 11.96
C ASN A 54 -15.16 -15.11 10.54
N SER A 55 -16.02 -15.99 10.01
CA SER A 55 -16.64 -15.83 8.68
C SER A 55 -17.33 -14.48 8.51
N PHE A 56 -17.94 -13.96 9.56
CA PHE A 56 -18.60 -12.66 9.55
C PHE A 56 -17.74 -11.52 8.95
N TYR A 57 -16.43 -11.53 9.22
CA TYR A 57 -15.52 -10.51 8.70
C TYR A 57 -15.06 -10.77 7.25
N LEU A 58 -15.29 -11.97 6.73
CA LEU A 58 -14.85 -12.40 5.41
C LEU A 58 -15.96 -12.46 4.37
N ASP A 59 -17.22 -12.51 4.79
CA ASP A 59 -18.38 -12.70 3.91
C ASP A 59 -18.51 -11.65 2.80
N HIS A 60 -17.95 -10.47 3.01
CA HIS A 60 -17.97 -9.36 2.06
C HIS A 60 -16.60 -9.02 1.45
N VAL A 61 -15.59 -9.87 1.68
CA VAL A 61 -14.23 -9.63 1.19
C VAL A 61 -13.97 -10.44 -0.08
N ASN A 62 -13.98 -9.76 -1.22
CA ASN A 62 -13.56 -10.35 -2.48
C ASN A 62 -12.03 -10.32 -2.57
N LEU A 63 -11.41 -11.50 -2.58
CA LEU A 63 -9.95 -11.65 -2.65
C LEU A 63 -9.52 -12.02 -4.07
N TYR A 64 -8.57 -11.30 -4.61
CA TYR A 64 -7.91 -11.60 -5.88
C TYR A 64 -6.40 -11.36 -5.79
N GLY A 65 -5.63 -11.99 -6.65
CA GLY A 65 -4.16 -11.88 -6.67
C GLY A 65 -3.51 -12.28 -5.35
N GLU A 66 -2.58 -11.48 -4.87
CA GLU A 66 -1.86 -11.71 -3.61
C GLU A 66 -2.60 -11.13 -2.38
N MET A 67 -3.87 -10.74 -2.53
CA MET A 67 -4.66 -10.10 -1.46
C MET A 67 -4.88 -10.96 -0.23
N HIS A 68 -4.68 -12.28 -0.32
CA HIS A 68 -4.72 -13.17 0.85
C HIS A 68 -3.76 -12.75 1.99
N ARG A 69 -2.73 -11.95 1.69
CA ARG A 69 -1.83 -11.38 2.69
C ARG A 69 -2.47 -10.25 3.49
N PHE A 70 -3.43 -9.54 2.86
CA PHE A 70 -4.06 -8.36 3.42
C PHE A 70 -5.39 -8.63 4.11
N ILE A 71 -5.81 -9.91 4.21
CA ILE A 71 -7.01 -10.29 4.97
C ILE A 71 -7.04 -9.64 6.38
N PRO A 72 -5.93 -9.56 7.13
CA PRO A 72 -5.94 -8.84 8.41
C PRO A 72 -6.32 -7.36 8.28
N ALA A 73 -5.91 -6.70 7.19
CA ALA A 73 -6.28 -5.31 6.96
C ALA A 73 -7.79 -5.16 6.71
N TYR A 74 -8.37 -6.03 5.88
CA TYR A 74 -9.81 -6.04 5.64
C TYR A 74 -10.61 -6.35 6.90
N ALA A 75 -10.18 -7.33 7.69
CA ALA A 75 -10.82 -7.65 8.96
C ALA A 75 -10.79 -6.43 9.91
N LYS A 76 -9.68 -5.69 9.95
CA LYS A 76 -9.58 -4.45 10.72
C LYS A 76 -10.54 -3.38 10.20
N TYR A 77 -10.65 -3.17 8.88
CA TYR A 77 -11.59 -2.21 8.30
C TYR A 77 -13.04 -2.57 8.63
N ALA A 78 -13.35 -3.87 8.78
CA ALA A 78 -14.63 -4.36 9.29
C ALA A 78 -14.77 -4.27 10.82
N GLY A 79 -13.81 -3.66 11.53
CA GLY A 79 -13.86 -3.44 12.98
C GLY A 79 -13.29 -4.57 13.84
N ALA A 80 -12.65 -5.59 13.26
CA ALA A 80 -12.07 -6.70 14.02
C ALA A 80 -10.80 -6.27 14.79
N LYS A 81 -10.66 -6.77 16.01
CA LYS A 81 -9.42 -6.70 16.80
C LYS A 81 -8.55 -7.91 16.45
N ILE A 82 -7.32 -7.71 15.98
CA ILE A 82 -6.45 -8.78 15.50
C ILE A 82 -5.40 -9.09 16.58
N THR A 83 -5.13 -10.37 16.79
CA THR A 83 -4.07 -10.84 17.69
C THR A 83 -3.08 -11.74 16.97
N GLU A 84 -1.85 -11.84 17.49
CA GLU A 84 -0.81 -12.72 16.97
C GLU A 84 -0.47 -13.81 17.98
N VAL A 85 -0.22 -15.03 17.47
CA VAL A 85 0.25 -16.17 18.25
C VAL A 85 1.53 -16.70 17.62
N SER A 86 2.55 -16.97 18.44
CA SER A 86 3.78 -17.58 17.95
C SER A 86 3.53 -19.02 17.49
N VAL A 87 4.07 -19.36 16.32
CA VAL A 87 3.92 -20.70 15.73
C VAL A 87 5.27 -21.27 15.34
N ASN A 88 5.40 -22.60 15.45
CA ASN A 88 6.61 -23.30 15.04
C ASN A 88 6.76 -23.29 13.51
N HIS A 89 7.94 -22.88 13.06
CA HIS A 89 8.31 -22.90 11.65
C HIS A 89 9.18 -24.12 11.35
N ARG A 90 8.69 -24.99 10.46
CA ARG A 90 9.48 -26.08 9.88
C ARG A 90 10.11 -25.61 8.56
N ALA A 91 11.42 -25.80 8.41
CA ALA A 91 12.08 -25.55 7.14
C ALA A 91 11.51 -26.48 6.08
N ARG A 92 11.43 -25.99 4.83
CA ARG A 92 10.98 -26.80 3.71
C ARG A 92 12.00 -27.90 3.44
N THR A 93 11.54 -29.15 3.46
CA THR A 93 12.39 -30.33 3.21
C THR A 93 12.46 -30.71 1.76
N LYS A 94 11.45 -30.35 0.91
CA LYS A 94 11.37 -30.67 -0.51
C LYS A 94 10.96 -29.45 -1.33
N GLY A 95 11.47 -29.38 -2.57
CA GLY A 95 11.13 -28.37 -3.56
C GLY A 95 11.89 -27.04 -3.42
N VAL A 96 11.96 -26.30 -4.52
CA VAL A 96 12.62 -24.98 -4.62
C VAL A 96 11.58 -23.88 -4.50
N SER A 97 11.96 -22.75 -3.90
CA SER A 97 11.07 -21.59 -3.83
C SER A 97 10.90 -20.97 -5.21
N LYS A 98 9.67 -20.94 -5.70
CA LYS A 98 9.32 -20.28 -6.98
C LYS A 98 9.15 -18.76 -6.87
N TYR A 99 9.49 -18.16 -5.74
CA TYR A 99 9.19 -16.76 -5.47
C TYR A 99 10.39 -15.86 -5.78
N GLY A 100 10.27 -15.05 -6.82
CA GLY A 100 11.23 -14.03 -7.23
C GLY A 100 10.85 -12.61 -6.80
N ILE A 101 11.64 -11.64 -7.25
CA ILE A 101 11.47 -10.19 -7.02
C ILE A 101 10.15 -9.69 -7.60
N GLU A 102 9.66 -10.27 -8.70
CA GLU A 102 8.38 -9.95 -9.34
C GLU A 102 7.19 -9.99 -8.36
N ARG A 103 7.19 -10.96 -7.45
CA ARG A 103 6.14 -11.05 -6.42
C ARG A 103 6.16 -9.88 -5.44
N THR A 104 7.34 -9.36 -5.12
CA THR A 104 7.46 -8.20 -4.23
C THR A 104 6.81 -6.98 -4.86
N PHE A 105 6.99 -6.80 -6.18
CA PHE A 105 6.36 -5.72 -6.92
C PHE A 105 4.83 -5.88 -6.97
N LYS A 106 4.33 -7.09 -7.24
CA LYS A 106 2.89 -7.39 -7.20
C LYS A 106 2.28 -7.08 -5.81
N VAL A 107 2.94 -7.50 -4.74
CA VAL A 107 2.49 -7.21 -3.36
C VAL A 107 2.47 -5.70 -3.08
N LEU A 108 3.40 -4.93 -3.65
CA LEU A 108 3.41 -3.48 -3.49
C LEU A 108 2.21 -2.82 -4.20
N LEU A 109 1.91 -3.24 -5.42
CA LEU A 109 0.72 -2.76 -6.15
C LEU A 109 -0.58 -3.14 -5.44
N ASP A 110 -0.67 -4.38 -4.97
CA ASP A 110 -1.83 -4.85 -4.20
C ASP A 110 -1.99 -4.05 -2.91
N LEU A 111 -0.89 -3.66 -2.25
CA LEU A 111 -0.92 -2.83 -1.05
C LEU A 111 -1.53 -1.45 -1.32
N ILE A 112 -1.18 -0.82 -2.45
CA ILE A 112 -1.77 0.45 -2.88
C ILE A 112 -3.27 0.27 -3.09
N THR A 113 -3.68 -0.80 -3.77
CA THR A 113 -5.09 -1.13 -4.02
C THR A 113 -5.86 -1.34 -2.71
N VAL A 114 -5.31 -2.12 -1.79
CA VAL A 114 -5.94 -2.39 -0.48
C VAL A 114 -6.09 -1.10 0.33
N LYS A 115 -5.08 -0.24 0.31
CA LYS A 115 -5.13 1.05 1.00
C LYS A 115 -6.19 1.97 0.39
N PHE A 116 -6.23 2.04 -0.95
CA PHE A 116 -7.21 2.84 -1.65
C PHE A 116 -8.64 2.35 -1.36
N LEU A 117 -8.88 1.04 -1.46
CA LEU A 117 -10.19 0.46 -1.16
C LEU A 117 -10.58 0.61 0.31
N GLY A 118 -9.63 0.49 1.24
CA GLY A 118 -9.93 0.65 2.66
C GLY A 118 -10.32 2.07 3.07
N ASP A 119 -9.60 3.06 2.53
CA ASP A 119 -9.77 4.46 2.97
C ASP A 119 -10.71 5.26 2.06
N TYR A 120 -10.76 4.94 0.76
CA TYR A 120 -11.40 5.79 -0.25
C TYR A 120 -12.48 5.09 -1.09
N ALA A 121 -12.82 3.81 -0.81
CA ALA A 121 -13.84 3.08 -1.58
C ALA A 121 -15.19 3.82 -1.62
N THR A 122 -15.58 4.44 -0.51
CA THR A 122 -16.85 5.17 -0.41
C THR A 122 -16.76 6.61 -0.91
N LYS A 123 -15.57 7.19 -0.94
CA LYS A 123 -15.35 8.61 -1.28
C LYS A 123 -14.07 8.83 -2.09
N PRO A 124 -13.98 8.29 -3.31
CA PRO A 124 -12.77 8.37 -4.15
C PRO A 124 -12.41 9.81 -4.52
N ILE A 125 -13.39 10.71 -4.51
CA ILE A 125 -13.19 12.14 -4.79
C ILE A 125 -12.15 12.80 -3.88
N TYR A 126 -12.03 12.36 -2.63
CA TYR A 126 -11.03 12.94 -1.72
C TYR A 126 -9.59 12.59 -2.13
N PHE A 127 -9.38 11.42 -2.69
CA PHE A 127 -8.07 11.03 -3.19
C PHE A 127 -7.71 11.77 -4.48
N PHE A 128 -8.58 11.66 -5.48
CA PHE A 128 -8.34 12.29 -6.78
C PHE A 128 -8.40 13.81 -6.72
N GLY A 129 -9.35 14.37 -5.95
CA GLY A 129 -9.47 15.81 -5.79
C GLY A 129 -8.25 16.43 -5.10
N LYS A 130 -7.69 15.77 -4.07
CA LYS A 130 -6.46 16.23 -3.43
C LYS A 130 -5.28 16.18 -4.40
N LEU A 131 -5.15 15.10 -5.16
CA LEU A 131 -4.09 14.95 -6.16
C LEU A 131 -4.19 16.02 -7.26
N SER A 132 -5.37 16.20 -7.84
CA SER A 132 -5.63 17.21 -8.87
C SER A 132 -5.37 18.64 -8.35
N PHE A 133 -5.77 18.93 -7.12
CA PHE A 133 -5.51 20.23 -6.51
C PHE A 133 -4.00 20.50 -6.34
N MET A 134 -3.23 19.50 -5.92
CA MET A 134 -1.77 19.63 -5.83
C MET A 134 -1.13 19.81 -7.20
N LEU A 135 -1.57 19.08 -8.22
CA LEU A 135 -1.08 19.23 -9.59
C LEU A 135 -1.42 20.62 -10.16
N MET A 136 -2.62 21.11 -9.91
CA MET A 136 -3.04 22.45 -10.32
C MET A 136 -2.15 23.55 -9.67
N LEU A 137 -1.90 23.45 -8.37
CA LEU A 137 -1.02 24.42 -7.67
C LEU A 137 0.41 24.37 -8.22
N THR A 138 0.95 23.18 -8.46
CA THR A 138 2.31 23.04 -9.02
C THR A 138 2.39 23.61 -10.45
N SER A 139 1.36 23.35 -11.26
CA SER A 139 1.26 23.94 -12.61
C SER A 139 1.25 25.48 -12.59
N ILE A 140 0.40 26.06 -11.74
CA ILE A 140 0.32 27.51 -11.57
C ILE A 140 1.65 28.10 -11.09
N ALA A 141 2.34 27.44 -10.14
CA ALA A 141 3.63 27.87 -9.64
C ALA A 141 4.70 27.87 -10.74
N ILE A 142 4.77 26.81 -11.56
CA ILE A 142 5.72 26.72 -12.69
C ILE A 142 5.41 27.80 -13.74
N ALA A 143 4.13 27.98 -14.11
CA ALA A 143 3.74 29.00 -15.07
C ALA A 143 4.07 30.42 -14.56
N GLY A 144 3.80 30.71 -13.29
CA GLY A 144 4.14 31.96 -12.65
C GLY A 144 5.65 32.22 -12.62
N PHE A 145 6.45 31.17 -12.34
CA PHE A 145 7.91 31.27 -12.39
C PHE A 145 8.41 31.61 -13.82
N VAL A 146 7.86 30.99 -14.85
CA VAL A 146 8.22 31.27 -16.26
C VAL A 146 7.85 32.70 -16.63
N LEU A 147 6.69 33.20 -16.20
CA LEU A 147 6.27 34.58 -16.44
C LEU A 147 7.21 35.57 -15.70
N TYR A 148 7.54 35.29 -14.44
CA TYR A 148 8.49 36.08 -13.68
C TYR A 148 9.85 36.15 -14.39
N GLN A 149 10.37 35.01 -14.86
CA GLN A 149 11.64 34.92 -15.58
C GLN A 149 11.62 35.76 -16.86
N LYS A 150 10.51 35.76 -17.61
CA LYS A 150 10.33 36.58 -18.80
C LYS A 150 10.41 38.10 -18.48
N PHE A 151 9.76 38.53 -17.42
CA PHE A 151 9.72 39.98 -17.09
C PHE A 151 11.00 40.53 -16.47
N VAL A 152 11.74 39.66 -15.74
CA VAL A 152 12.91 40.13 -14.97
C VAL A 152 14.24 39.84 -15.65
N TRP A 153 14.37 38.67 -16.31
CA TRP A 153 15.68 38.23 -16.82
C TRP A 153 15.81 38.23 -18.34
N GLU A 154 14.79 37.80 -19.08
CA GLU A 154 14.91 37.65 -20.53
C GLU A 154 13.63 38.08 -21.28
N PRO A 155 13.45 39.39 -21.51
CA PRO A 155 12.26 39.87 -22.20
C PRO A 155 12.13 39.41 -23.65
N ALA A 156 13.24 38.94 -24.30
CA ALA A 156 13.24 38.51 -25.71
C ALA A 156 12.77 37.07 -25.95
N VAL A 157 12.67 36.24 -24.91
CA VAL A 157 12.28 34.84 -25.07
C VAL A 157 10.75 34.70 -25.08
N PHE A 158 10.23 34.05 -26.14
CA PHE A 158 8.81 33.75 -26.23
C PHE A 158 8.41 32.66 -25.18
N VAL A 159 7.39 32.94 -24.39
CA VAL A 159 6.88 32.04 -23.33
C VAL A 159 6.56 30.65 -23.84
N HIS A 160 5.97 30.52 -25.04
CA HIS A 160 5.61 29.25 -25.65
C HIS A 160 6.81 28.38 -26.08
N ARG A 161 8.00 28.96 -26.21
CA ARG A 161 9.25 28.23 -26.50
C ARG A 161 9.95 27.72 -25.24
N ASN A 162 9.51 28.14 -24.07
CA ASN A 162 10.10 27.67 -22.82
C ASN A 162 9.58 26.26 -22.49
N PRO A 163 10.44 25.25 -22.35
CA PRO A 163 10.03 23.88 -22.04
C PRO A 163 9.30 23.75 -20.71
N LEU A 164 9.61 24.59 -19.73
CA LEU A 164 8.92 24.62 -18.43
C LEU A 164 7.46 25.10 -18.58
N PHE A 165 7.17 26.02 -19.51
CA PHE A 165 5.79 26.42 -19.77
C PHE A 165 4.97 25.27 -20.36
N ASN A 166 5.52 24.55 -21.33
CA ASN A 166 4.87 23.38 -21.91
C ASN A 166 4.67 22.28 -20.85
N LEU A 167 5.64 22.08 -19.96
CA LEU A 167 5.51 21.16 -18.83
C LEU A 167 4.38 21.58 -17.88
N SER A 168 4.23 22.88 -17.58
CA SER A 168 3.14 23.38 -16.73
C SER A 168 1.76 23.10 -17.35
N LEU A 169 1.60 23.31 -18.66
CA LEU A 169 0.37 22.98 -19.38
C LEU A 169 0.07 21.47 -19.32
N PHE A 170 1.09 20.65 -19.51
CA PHE A 170 0.93 19.18 -19.43
C PHE A 170 0.47 18.74 -18.02
N ILE A 171 1.07 19.31 -16.97
CA ILE A 171 0.67 19.01 -15.58
C ILE A 171 -0.76 19.49 -15.30
N LEU A 172 -1.19 20.61 -15.91
CA LEU A 172 -2.54 21.13 -15.73
C LEU A 172 -3.61 20.22 -16.36
N THR A 173 -3.26 19.49 -17.43
CA THR A 173 -4.18 18.59 -18.13
C THR A 173 -4.28 17.19 -17.51
N LEU A 174 -3.37 16.82 -16.62
CA LEU A 174 -3.43 15.58 -15.84
C LEU A 174 -4.40 15.70 -14.65
#